data_b7cba45c3002ee76c13e8ea86a950641
#
_entry.id   b7cba45c3002ee76c13e8ea86a950641
#
_cell.length_a   1.000
_cell.length_b   1.000
_cell.length_c   1.000
_cell.angle_alpha   90.00
_cell.angle_beta   90.00
_cell.angle_gamma   90.00
#
_symmetry.space_group_name_H-M   'P 1'
#
loop_
_entity.id
_entity.type
_entity.pdbx_description
1 polymer ?
#
loop_
_entity_poly.entity_id
_entity_poly.type
_entity_poly.pdbx_seq_one_letter_code
_entity_poly.pdbx_strand_id
1 'polypeptide(L)'
;LAALRAMGAAPLDADAGALLLSAQARMTDDWSKAAATAAAAANPGPVLAGILSGTADASAADFARTLAASLNGEEATLVLAAAAKSANKPVALAVIREIASRRVAAPAKLDAARSALRTLLASSDDAISGSSAAIAALWFTDGSMKAELAAAAGRLLPVLADAKVSIEAKVDAVRVLVLLRDVDPQVRPALAQALASSHESLAVATAGALAATGDASVGKVLYGAFPKSAGSFRSTLFSALVGRSEWASLVLDALEAKSLSAMQLGPMQVSQLARHPDGAIAKRAAAVLLKLDAGSSPAKDDLVSKLRSEVEKPGDITKGKDLFVAACQTCHKIGNVGNDFGPNLQGIGSQPPAEMLVHIVDPNRMVDDEHRTWNIKM
;
A
#
# COMPACT_ATOMS: atom_id res chain seq x y z
N LEU A 1 3.63 37.22 -13.78
CA LEU A 1 2.53 36.88 -12.84
C LEU A 1 1.18 37.45 -13.31
N ALA A 2 1.07 38.75 -13.66
CA ALA A 2 -0.20 39.33 -14.13
C ALA A 2 -0.71 38.65 -15.42
N ALA A 3 0.17 38.41 -16.41
CA ALA A 3 -0.18 37.66 -17.62
C ALA A 3 -0.65 36.24 -17.32
N LEU A 4 0.02 35.52 -16.43
CA LEU A 4 -0.38 34.16 -16.02
C LEU A 4 -1.73 34.13 -15.28
N ARG A 5 -2.03 35.15 -14.47
CA ARG A 5 -3.36 35.31 -13.86
C ARG A 5 -4.43 35.59 -14.90
N ALA A 6 -4.16 36.40 -15.90
CA ALA A 6 -5.08 36.68 -17.01
C ALA A 6 -5.33 35.41 -17.84
N MET A 7 -4.29 34.64 -18.11
CA MET A 7 -4.41 33.32 -18.78
C MET A 7 -5.27 32.32 -18.00
N GLY A 8 -5.16 32.29 -16.67
CA GLY A 8 -6.00 31.43 -15.82
C GLY A 8 -7.48 31.86 -15.73
N ALA A 9 -7.81 33.08 -16.18
CA ALA A 9 -9.20 33.57 -16.22
C ALA A 9 -9.95 33.21 -17.52
N ALA A 10 -9.25 32.68 -18.53
CA ALA A 10 -9.83 32.25 -19.81
C ALA A 10 -9.46 30.77 -20.07
N PRO A 11 -10.33 29.99 -20.71
CA PRO A 11 -10.00 28.62 -21.10
C PRO A 11 -8.80 28.62 -22.05
N LEU A 12 -7.75 27.91 -21.68
CA LEU A 12 -6.59 27.71 -22.53
C LEU A 12 -6.87 26.61 -23.56
N ASP A 13 -6.52 26.83 -24.82
CA ASP A 13 -6.53 25.81 -25.86
C ASP A 13 -5.19 25.06 -25.95
N ALA A 14 -5.08 24.15 -26.91
CA ALA A 14 -3.88 23.35 -27.11
C ALA A 14 -2.63 24.21 -27.45
N ASP A 15 -2.79 25.26 -28.25
CA ASP A 15 -1.70 26.13 -28.69
C ASP A 15 -1.19 26.99 -27.51
N ALA A 16 -2.10 27.55 -26.73
CA ALA A 16 -1.76 28.25 -25.48
C ALA A 16 -1.05 27.33 -24.49
N GLY A 17 -1.44 26.04 -24.43
CA GLY A 17 -0.77 25.03 -23.62
C GLY A 17 0.68 24.78 -24.01
N ALA A 18 0.97 24.68 -25.31
CA ALA A 18 2.33 24.52 -25.84
C ALA A 18 3.22 25.75 -25.55
N LEU A 19 2.65 26.93 -25.70
CA LEU A 19 3.33 28.19 -25.35
C LEU A 19 3.63 28.29 -23.86
N LEU A 20 2.66 27.90 -23.00
CA LEU A 20 2.82 27.93 -21.56
C LEU A 20 3.92 26.97 -21.11
N LEU A 21 3.98 25.75 -21.68
CA LEU A 21 5.05 24.80 -21.41
C LEU A 21 6.42 25.37 -21.77
N SER A 22 6.56 25.96 -22.95
CA SER A 22 7.81 26.57 -23.40
C SER A 22 8.25 27.78 -22.55
N ALA A 23 7.28 28.50 -22.00
CA ALA A 23 7.52 29.58 -21.05
C ALA A 23 7.93 29.05 -19.67
N GLN A 24 7.25 28.04 -19.18
CA GLN A 24 7.51 27.41 -17.88
C GLN A 24 8.93 26.81 -17.81
N ALA A 25 9.40 26.19 -18.88
CA ALA A 25 10.77 25.67 -18.97
C ALA A 25 11.85 26.75 -18.80
N ARG A 26 11.54 28.03 -19.09
CA ARG A 26 12.43 29.18 -18.94
C ARG A 26 12.27 29.90 -17.61
N MET A 27 11.28 29.57 -16.80
CA MET A 27 11.05 30.16 -15.48
C MET A 27 12.06 29.59 -14.48
N THR A 28 12.72 30.47 -13.75
CA THR A 28 13.76 30.12 -12.77
C THR A 28 13.21 30.08 -11.34
N ASP A 29 12.13 30.79 -11.08
CA ASP A 29 11.51 30.87 -9.74
C ASP A 29 10.27 30.00 -9.60
N ASP A 30 10.07 29.46 -8.40
CA ASP A 30 8.99 28.52 -8.11
C ASP A 30 7.60 29.19 -8.15
N TRP A 31 7.50 30.50 -7.88
CA TRP A 31 6.24 31.23 -7.93
C TRP A 31 5.71 31.37 -9.36
N SER A 32 6.58 31.69 -10.32
CA SER A 32 6.21 31.77 -11.73
C SER A 32 5.84 30.38 -12.27
N LYS A 33 6.58 29.31 -11.89
CA LYS A 33 6.25 27.93 -12.25
C LYS A 33 4.91 27.49 -11.67
N ALA A 34 4.64 27.79 -10.40
CA ALA A 34 3.37 27.49 -9.76
C ALA A 34 2.21 28.25 -10.40
N ALA A 35 2.39 29.52 -10.75
CA ALA A 35 1.38 30.33 -11.43
C ALA A 35 1.09 29.81 -12.85
N ALA A 36 2.10 29.34 -13.58
CA ALA A 36 1.93 28.70 -14.89
C ALA A 36 1.15 27.39 -14.77
N THR A 37 1.47 26.58 -13.76
CA THR A 37 0.75 25.34 -13.48
C THR A 37 -0.71 25.62 -13.12
N ALA A 38 -0.98 26.62 -12.27
CA ALA A 38 -2.33 27.01 -11.91
C ALA A 38 -3.15 27.52 -13.11
N ALA A 39 -2.54 28.30 -14.00
CA ALA A 39 -3.18 28.74 -15.24
C ALA A 39 -3.54 27.57 -16.16
N ALA A 40 -2.61 26.61 -16.32
CA ALA A 40 -2.84 25.40 -17.10
C ALA A 40 -3.92 24.48 -16.48
N ALA A 41 -3.96 24.40 -15.15
CA ALA A 41 -4.93 23.58 -14.42
C ALA A 41 -6.38 24.10 -14.50
N ALA A 42 -6.59 25.33 -14.96
CA ALA A 42 -7.94 25.85 -15.24
C ALA A 42 -8.62 25.14 -16.43
N ASN A 43 -7.82 24.59 -17.37
CA ASN A 43 -8.32 23.82 -18.52
C ASN A 43 -7.31 22.71 -18.90
N PRO A 44 -7.11 21.70 -18.04
CA PRO A 44 -5.97 20.79 -18.16
C PRO A 44 -6.04 19.87 -19.37
N GLY A 45 -7.23 19.48 -19.81
CA GLY A 45 -7.44 18.53 -20.91
C GLY A 45 -6.86 19.05 -22.24
N PRO A 46 -7.31 20.19 -22.79
CA PRO A 46 -6.77 20.78 -24.01
C PRO A 46 -5.27 21.10 -23.91
N VAL A 47 -4.81 21.63 -22.78
CA VAL A 47 -3.38 21.92 -22.55
C VAL A 47 -2.54 20.66 -22.66
N LEU A 48 -2.94 19.56 -22.00
CA LEU A 48 -2.23 18.29 -22.09
C LEU A 48 -2.29 17.67 -23.49
N ALA A 49 -3.44 17.78 -24.17
CA ALA A 49 -3.54 17.33 -25.56
C ALA A 49 -2.57 18.08 -26.48
N GLY A 50 -2.40 19.38 -26.28
CA GLY A 50 -1.41 20.20 -27.00
C GLY A 50 0.03 19.77 -26.70
N ILE A 51 0.38 19.55 -25.44
CA ILE A 51 1.70 19.05 -25.03
C ILE A 51 2.02 17.70 -25.66
N LEU A 52 1.05 16.78 -25.67
CA LEU A 52 1.20 15.43 -26.24
C LEU A 52 1.30 15.41 -27.77
N SER A 53 0.71 16.40 -28.44
CA SER A 53 0.74 16.56 -29.91
C SER A 53 1.99 17.30 -30.38
N GLY A 54 2.64 18.05 -29.51
CA GLY A 54 3.81 18.86 -29.81
C GLY A 54 5.14 18.11 -29.72
N THR A 55 6.22 18.87 -29.89
CA THR A 55 7.61 18.39 -29.81
C THR A 55 8.21 18.55 -28.42
N ALA A 56 7.37 18.56 -27.38
CA ALA A 56 7.83 18.62 -25.99
C ALA A 56 8.84 17.51 -25.70
N ASP A 57 9.89 17.83 -24.95
CA ASP A 57 10.87 16.83 -24.53
C ASP A 57 10.44 16.08 -23.24
N ALA A 58 11.26 15.12 -22.80
CA ALA A 58 10.97 14.33 -21.61
C ALA A 58 10.88 15.17 -20.32
N SER A 59 11.48 16.39 -20.28
CA SER A 59 11.42 17.28 -19.13
C SER A 59 10.02 17.80 -18.84
N ALA A 60 9.12 17.76 -19.83
CA ALA A 60 7.71 18.10 -19.67
C ALA A 60 6.91 17.06 -18.87
N ALA A 61 7.47 15.86 -18.60
CA ALA A 61 6.72 14.77 -17.98
C ALA A 61 6.19 15.10 -16.58
N ASP A 62 6.97 15.80 -15.75
CA ASP A 62 6.55 16.19 -14.40
C ASP A 62 5.45 17.26 -14.42
N PHE A 63 5.56 18.23 -15.34
CA PHE A 63 4.52 19.23 -15.53
C PHE A 63 3.22 18.58 -16.02
N ALA A 64 3.31 17.73 -17.05
CA ALA A 64 2.17 17.02 -17.61
C ALA A 64 1.51 16.10 -16.56
N ARG A 65 2.30 15.38 -15.74
CA ARG A 65 1.80 14.58 -14.62
C ARG A 65 1.04 15.43 -13.61
N THR A 66 1.58 16.61 -13.25
CA THR A 66 0.92 17.51 -12.30
C THR A 66 -0.44 17.99 -12.82
N LEU A 67 -0.54 18.33 -14.10
CA LEU A 67 -1.80 18.72 -14.72
C LEU A 67 -2.79 17.54 -14.82
N ALA A 68 -2.30 16.34 -15.11
CA ALA A 68 -3.13 15.14 -15.21
C ALA A 68 -3.84 14.80 -13.90
N ALA A 69 -3.32 15.28 -12.76
CA ALA A 69 -3.95 15.12 -11.45
C ALA A 69 -5.30 15.85 -11.32
N SER A 70 -5.60 16.83 -12.18
CA SER A 70 -6.83 17.64 -12.16
C SER A 70 -7.87 17.19 -13.18
N LEU A 71 -7.59 16.17 -14.02
CA LEU A 71 -8.48 15.72 -15.09
C LEU A 71 -9.76 15.09 -14.54
N ASN A 72 -10.88 15.44 -15.17
CA ASN A 72 -12.13 14.66 -15.10
C ASN A 72 -12.16 13.60 -16.23
N GLY A 73 -13.24 12.78 -16.28
CA GLY A 73 -13.33 11.67 -17.22
C GLY A 73 -13.38 12.10 -18.70
N GLU A 74 -14.08 13.19 -19.02
CA GLU A 74 -14.17 13.71 -20.39
C GLU A 74 -12.82 14.25 -20.85
N GLU A 75 -12.15 15.02 -20.01
CA GLU A 75 -10.80 15.53 -20.29
C GLU A 75 -9.77 14.41 -20.40
N ALA A 76 -9.84 13.41 -19.51
CA ALA A 76 -8.99 12.23 -19.58
C ALA A 76 -9.17 11.48 -20.90
N THR A 77 -10.38 11.40 -21.43
CA THR A 77 -10.63 10.81 -22.76
C THR A 77 -9.92 11.57 -23.88
N LEU A 78 -10.01 12.89 -23.87
CA LEU A 78 -9.31 13.75 -24.85
C LEU A 78 -7.79 13.51 -24.76
N VAL A 79 -7.27 13.49 -23.56
CA VAL A 79 -5.82 13.33 -23.28
C VAL A 79 -5.34 11.92 -23.67
N LEU A 80 -6.11 10.87 -23.40
CA LEU A 80 -5.78 9.50 -23.83
C LEU A 80 -5.77 9.38 -25.37
N ALA A 81 -6.67 10.06 -26.06
CA ALA A 81 -6.69 10.09 -27.51
C ALA A 81 -5.45 10.80 -28.10
N ALA A 82 -4.97 11.85 -27.46
CA ALA A 82 -3.71 12.52 -27.81
C ALA A 82 -2.49 11.63 -27.47
N ALA A 83 -2.48 11.01 -26.29
CA ALA A 83 -1.41 10.11 -25.86
C ALA A 83 -1.24 8.90 -26.78
N ALA A 84 -2.34 8.37 -27.32
CA ALA A 84 -2.32 7.27 -28.28
C ALA A 84 -1.57 7.61 -29.58
N LYS A 85 -1.54 8.88 -29.94
CA LYS A 85 -0.87 9.39 -31.16
C LYS A 85 0.49 10.02 -30.86
N SER A 86 0.82 10.24 -29.58
CA SER A 86 2.02 10.97 -29.19
C SER A 86 3.31 10.22 -29.56
N ALA A 87 4.26 10.93 -30.15
CA ALA A 87 5.63 10.47 -30.33
C ALA A 87 6.44 10.53 -29.01
N ASN A 88 6.03 11.38 -28.06
CA ASN A 88 6.68 11.57 -26.77
C ASN A 88 6.19 10.52 -25.75
N LYS A 89 6.78 9.32 -25.80
CA LYS A 89 6.38 8.20 -24.92
C LYS A 89 6.58 8.49 -23.42
N PRO A 90 7.67 9.15 -22.95
CA PRO A 90 7.83 9.52 -21.55
C PRO A 90 6.69 10.40 -21.01
N VAL A 91 6.30 11.43 -21.74
CA VAL A 91 5.19 12.32 -21.33
C VAL A 91 3.85 11.57 -21.37
N ALA A 92 3.60 10.81 -22.44
CA ALA A 92 2.38 10.00 -22.53
C ALA A 92 2.26 9.01 -21.35
N LEU A 93 3.35 8.31 -21.00
CA LEU A 93 3.38 7.39 -19.88
C LEU A 93 3.12 8.10 -18.54
N ALA A 94 3.74 9.26 -18.30
CA ALA A 94 3.54 10.03 -17.08
C ALA A 94 2.07 10.42 -16.88
N VAL A 95 1.42 10.86 -17.94
CA VAL A 95 0.00 11.25 -17.92
C VAL A 95 -0.91 10.03 -17.74
N ILE A 96 -0.71 8.94 -18.48
CA ILE A 96 -1.51 7.72 -18.39
C ILE A 96 -1.39 7.12 -16.99
N ARG A 97 -0.18 7.07 -16.41
CA ARG A 97 0.05 6.61 -15.03
C ARG A 97 -0.72 7.45 -14.01
N GLU A 98 -0.74 8.77 -14.17
CA GLU A 98 -1.45 9.64 -13.24
C GLU A 98 -2.97 9.43 -13.32
N ILE A 99 -3.54 9.35 -14.53
CA ILE A 99 -4.96 9.02 -14.73
C ILE A 99 -5.32 7.68 -14.06
N ALA A 100 -4.48 6.66 -14.25
CA ALA A 100 -4.68 5.34 -13.66
C ALA A 100 -4.58 5.37 -12.11
N SER A 101 -3.56 6.05 -11.58
CA SER A 101 -3.28 6.12 -10.13
C SER A 101 -4.38 6.86 -9.36
N ARG A 102 -4.91 7.93 -9.95
CA ARG A 102 -6.01 8.73 -9.40
C ARG A 102 -7.36 8.05 -9.53
N ARG A 103 -7.45 6.98 -10.29
CA ARG A 103 -8.72 6.30 -10.58
C ARG A 103 -9.76 7.28 -11.10
N VAL A 104 -9.36 8.11 -12.06
CA VAL A 104 -10.24 9.11 -12.67
C VAL A 104 -11.54 8.43 -13.11
N ALA A 105 -12.68 9.04 -12.78
CA ALA A 105 -13.99 8.48 -13.10
C ALA A 105 -14.17 8.33 -14.62
N ALA A 106 -14.91 7.32 -15.04
CA ALA A 106 -15.21 7.11 -16.44
C ALA A 106 -16.01 8.30 -17.04
N PRO A 107 -15.80 8.64 -18.31
CA PRO A 107 -16.61 9.64 -19.00
C PRO A 107 -18.04 9.14 -19.21
N ALA A 108 -18.98 10.05 -19.46
CA ALA A 108 -20.36 9.68 -19.76
C ALA A 108 -20.50 8.86 -21.06
N LYS A 109 -19.60 9.12 -22.04
CA LYS A 109 -19.57 8.39 -23.32
C LYS A 109 -18.24 7.65 -23.47
N LEU A 110 -18.31 6.33 -23.55
CA LEU A 110 -17.13 5.46 -23.55
C LEU A 110 -16.51 5.17 -24.92
N ASP A 111 -17.18 5.50 -26.03
CA ASP A 111 -16.72 5.07 -27.38
C ASP A 111 -15.38 5.68 -27.78
N ALA A 112 -15.20 6.99 -27.54
CA ALA A 112 -13.93 7.65 -27.82
C ALA A 112 -12.81 7.12 -26.91
N ALA A 113 -13.10 6.93 -25.63
CA ALA A 113 -12.18 6.34 -24.67
C ALA A 113 -11.77 4.91 -25.04
N ARG A 114 -12.74 4.10 -25.50
CA ARG A 114 -12.50 2.73 -25.97
C ARG A 114 -11.53 2.69 -27.15
N SER A 115 -11.73 3.57 -28.14
CA SER A 115 -10.84 3.66 -29.30
C SER A 115 -9.40 4.03 -28.90
N ALA A 116 -9.23 5.04 -28.06
CA ALA A 116 -7.93 5.47 -27.56
C ALA A 116 -7.23 4.36 -26.74
N LEU A 117 -7.96 3.75 -25.81
CA LEU A 117 -7.42 2.69 -24.96
C LEU A 117 -7.05 1.44 -25.75
N ARG A 118 -7.79 1.05 -26.79
CA ARG A 118 -7.38 -0.05 -27.71
C ARG A 118 -6.03 0.21 -28.34
N THR A 119 -5.80 1.43 -28.82
CA THR A 119 -4.52 1.81 -29.42
C THR A 119 -3.39 1.76 -28.39
N LEU A 120 -3.62 2.28 -27.19
CA LEU A 120 -2.64 2.29 -26.10
C LEU A 120 -2.35 0.90 -25.56
N LEU A 121 -3.36 0.05 -25.43
CA LEU A 121 -3.21 -1.37 -25.04
C LEU A 121 -2.39 -2.17 -26.06
N ALA A 122 -2.47 -1.84 -27.34
CA ALA A 122 -1.68 -2.44 -28.39
C ALA A 122 -0.23 -1.91 -28.48
N SER A 123 0.15 -0.94 -27.63
CA SER A 123 1.52 -0.43 -27.58
C SER A 123 2.53 -1.53 -27.32
N SER A 124 3.68 -1.45 -27.98
CA SER A 124 4.85 -2.30 -27.68
C SER A 124 5.59 -1.89 -26.40
N ASP A 125 5.27 -0.71 -25.83
CA ASP A 125 5.74 -0.29 -24.53
C ASP A 125 4.85 -0.89 -23.44
N ASP A 126 5.40 -1.84 -22.67
CA ASP A 126 4.67 -2.57 -21.64
C ASP A 126 4.17 -1.64 -20.50
N ALA A 127 4.88 -0.55 -20.21
CA ALA A 127 4.48 0.41 -19.19
C ALA A 127 3.25 1.23 -19.64
N ILE A 128 3.22 1.66 -20.91
CA ILE A 128 2.05 2.33 -21.51
C ILE A 128 0.88 1.35 -21.58
N SER A 129 1.09 0.17 -22.12
CA SER A 129 0.06 -0.85 -22.23
C SER A 129 -0.52 -1.24 -20.86
N GLY A 130 0.34 -1.50 -19.87
CA GLY A 130 -0.06 -1.84 -18.52
C GLY A 130 -0.86 -0.73 -17.82
N SER A 131 -0.37 0.52 -17.88
CA SER A 131 -1.08 1.66 -17.27
C SER A 131 -2.44 1.90 -17.95
N SER A 132 -2.52 1.69 -19.27
CA SER A 132 -3.78 1.79 -20.01
C SER A 132 -4.74 0.66 -19.67
N ALA A 133 -4.22 -0.55 -19.37
CA ALA A 133 -5.04 -1.68 -18.91
C ALA A 133 -5.68 -1.38 -17.55
N ALA A 134 -4.97 -0.67 -16.65
CA ALA A 134 -5.55 -0.24 -15.38
C ALA A 134 -6.75 0.70 -15.57
N ILE A 135 -6.66 1.67 -16.49
CA ILE A 135 -7.77 2.58 -16.82
C ILE A 135 -8.93 1.79 -17.47
N ALA A 136 -8.62 0.94 -18.45
CA ALA A 136 -9.62 0.15 -19.14
C ALA A 136 -10.38 -0.79 -18.19
N ALA A 137 -9.70 -1.42 -17.24
CA ALA A 137 -10.32 -2.28 -16.23
C ALA A 137 -11.26 -1.51 -15.29
N LEU A 138 -10.97 -0.23 -15.02
CA LEU A 138 -11.80 0.62 -14.18
C LEU A 138 -13.03 1.17 -14.92
N TRP A 139 -12.89 1.48 -16.22
CA TRP A 139 -13.94 2.12 -16.99
C TRP A 139 -14.88 1.15 -17.72
N PHE A 140 -14.40 -0.05 -18.10
CA PHE A 140 -15.15 -1.05 -18.86
C PHE A 140 -15.46 -2.30 -18.04
N THR A 141 -16.24 -2.11 -16.97
CA THR A 141 -16.65 -3.19 -16.05
C THR A 141 -17.72 -4.09 -16.66
N ASP A 142 -18.29 -3.70 -17.81
CA ASP A 142 -19.28 -4.47 -18.59
C ASP A 142 -18.68 -5.63 -19.40
N GLY A 143 -17.36 -5.80 -19.35
CA GLY A 143 -16.64 -6.83 -20.10
C GLY A 143 -16.41 -6.52 -21.58
N SER A 144 -16.80 -5.34 -22.08
CA SER A 144 -16.67 -4.96 -23.50
C SER A 144 -15.22 -4.83 -23.98
N MET A 145 -14.23 -4.85 -23.08
CA MET A 145 -12.79 -4.86 -23.37
C MET A 145 -12.08 -6.10 -22.80
N LYS A 146 -12.81 -7.17 -22.50
CA LYS A 146 -12.25 -8.36 -21.84
C LYS A 146 -11.09 -9.00 -22.63
N ALA A 147 -11.21 -9.06 -23.97
CA ALA A 147 -10.18 -9.67 -24.81
C ALA A 147 -8.87 -8.87 -24.78
N GLU A 148 -8.96 -7.55 -24.87
CA GLU A 148 -7.81 -6.65 -24.82
C GLU A 148 -7.14 -6.67 -23.44
N LEU A 149 -7.93 -6.73 -22.38
CA LEU A 149 -7.44 -6.83 -21.01
C LEU A 149 -6.79 -8.21 -20.75
N ALA A 150 -7.32 -9.29 -21.28
CA ALA A 150 -6.69 -10.61 -21.21
C ALA A 150 -5.34 -10.63 -21.94
N ALA A 151 -5.25 -10.01 -23.12
CA ALA A 151 -3.99 -9.87 -23.84
C ALA A 151 -2.97 -9.03 -23.04
N ALA A 152 -3.39 -7.97 -22.39
CA ALA A 152 -2.53 -7.17 -21.50
C ALA A 152 -2.05 -7.99 -20.30
N ALA A 153 -2.93 -8.76 -19.65
CA ALA A 153 -2.55 -9.67 -18.57
C ALA A 153 -1.50 -10.69 -19.02
N GLY A 154 -1.71 -11.30 -20.21
CA GLY A 154 -0.78 -12.27 -20.80
C GLY A 154 0.63 -11.71 -21.04
N ARG A 155 0.77 -10.41 -21.32
CA ARG A 155 2.08 -9.73 -21.41
C ARG A 155 2.71 -9.42 -20.07
N LEU A 156 1.91 -9.11 -19.06
CA LEU A 156 2.40 -8.76 -17.71
C LEU A 156 2.76 -9.99 -16.87
N LEU A 157 2.14 -11.13 -17.08
CA LEU A 157 2.42 -12.36 -16.33
C LEU A 157 3.89 -12.79 -16.42
N PRO A 158 4.54 -12.82 -17.60
CA PRO A 158 5.96 -13.14 -17.71
C PRO A 158 6.87 -12.18 -16.94
N VAL A 159 6.49 -10.88 -16.81
CA VAL A 159 7.25 -9.88 -16.04
C VAL A 159 7.41 -10.30 -14.59
N LEU A 160 6.39 -10.90 -13.97
CA LEU A 160 6.48 -11.40 -12.59
C LEU A 160 7.41 -12.62 -12.47
N ALA A 161 7.41 -13.49 -13.47
CA ALA A 161 8.16 -14.74 -13.44
C ALA A 161 9.65 -14.56 -13.80
N ASP A 162 10.01 -13.56 -14.60
CA ASP A 162 11.38 -13.36 -15.08
C ASP A 162 12.29 -12.81 -13.96
N ALA A 163 13.29 -13.59 -13.58
CA ALA A 163 14.28 -13.22 -12.55
C ALA A 163 15.14 -12.00 -12.95
N LYS A 164 15.24 -11.66 -14.24
CA LYS A 164 16.05 -10.53 -14.73
C LYS A 164 15.30 -9.19 -14.66
N VAL A 165 13.98 -9.22 -14.50
CA VAL A 165 13.17 -8.01 -14.40
C VAL A 165 13.35 -7.39 -13.02
N SER A 166 13.49 -6.05 -12.97
CA SER A 166 13.65 -5.32 -11.71
C SER A 166 12.42 -5.45 -10.81
N ILE A 167 12.63 -5.33 -9.51
CA ILE A 167 11.53 -5.40 -8.53
C ILE A 167 10.51 -4.28 -8.75
N GLU A 168 10.95 -3.10 -9.13
CA GLU A 168 10.10 -1.95 -9.44
C GLU A 168 9.14 -2.26 -10.59
N ALA A 169 9.65 -2.85 -11.68
CA ALA A 169 8.82 -3.26 -12.82
C ALA A 169 7.81 -4.36 -12.43
N LYS A 170 8.21 -5.31 -11.56
CA LYS A 170 7.29 -6.32 -11.01
C LYS A 170 6.20 -5.69 -10.14
N VAL A 171 6.55 -4.70 -9.31
CA VAL A 171 5.58 -3.95 -8.49
C VAL A 171 4.58 -3.22 -9.40
N ASP A 172 5.03 -2.58 -10.46
CA ASP A 172 4.15 -1.92 -11.42
C ASP A 172 3.22 -2.94 -12.12
N ALA A 173 3.75 -4.09 -12.53
CA ALA A 173 2.94 -5.18 -13.10
C ALA A 173 1.89 -5.71 -12.12
N VAL A 174 2.24 -5.91 -10.84
CA VAL A 174 1.31 -6.35 -9.79
C VAL A 174 0.14 -5.38 -9.65
N ARG A 175 0.40 -4.08 -9.62
CA ARG A 175 -0.67 -3.06 -9.48
C ARG A 175 -1.71 -3.17 -10.58
N VAL A 176 -1.29 -3.46 -11.80
CA VAL A 176 -2.19 -3.67 -12.94
C VAL A 176 -2.87 -5.03 -12.85
N LEU A 177 -2.11 -6.11 -12.64
CA LEU A 177 -2.63 -7.48 -12.60
C LEU A 177 -3.69 -7.66 -11.51
N VAL A 178 -3.59 -6.96 -10.38
CA VAL A 178 -4.64 -6.96 -9.34
C VAL A 178 -5.99 -6.48 -9.88
N LEU A 179 -6.00 -5.52 -10.79
CA LEU A 179 -7.23 -5.06 -11.46
C LEU A 179 -7.73 -6.07 -12.51
N LEU A 180 -6.83 -6.87 -13.07
CA LEU A 180 -7.10 -7.88 -14.09
C LEU A 180 -7.30 -9.30 -13.51
N ARG A 181 -7.40 -9.45 -12.19
CA ARG A 181 -7.42 -10.75 -11.50
C ARG A 181 -8.56 -11.68 -11.91
N ASP A 182 -9.64 -11.13 -12.50
CA ASP A 182 -10.82 -11.88 -12.95
C ASP A 182 -10.90 -12.03 -14.47
N VAL A 183 -9.93 -11.44 -15.18
CA VAL A 183 -9.91 -11.45 -16.65
C VAL A 183 -9.22 -12.70 -17.20
N ASP A 184 -8.16 -13.15 -16.51
CA ASP A 184 -7.38 -14.32 -16.87
C ASP A 184 -7.17 -15.23 -15.64
N PRO A 185 -7.43 -16.54 -15.72
CA PRO A 185 -7.30 -17.46 -14.60
C PRO A 185 -5.88 -17.61 -14.05
N GLN A 186 -4.84 -17.28 -14.81
CA GLN A 186 -3.45 -17.37 -14.38
C GLN A 186 -3.05 -16.18 -13.47
N VAL A 187 -3.78 -15.09 -13.50
CA VAL A 187 -3.44 -13.89 -12.73
C VAL A 187 -3.51 -14.13 -11.22
N ARG A 188 -4.58 -14.77 -10.73
CA ARG A 188 -4.72 -15.04 -9.29
C ARG A 188 -3.58 -15.90 -8.70
N PRO A 189 -3.17 -17.01 -9.35
CA PRO A 189 -1.99 -17.77 -8.92
C PRO A 189 -0.69 -16.95 -8.95
N ALA A 190 -0.47 -16.15 -9.98
CA ALA A 190 0.72 -15.30 -10.09
C ALA A 190 0.78 -14.24 -8.97
N LEU A 191 -0.35 -13.62 -8.63
CA LEU A 191 -0.44 -12.70 -7.49
C LEU A 191 -0.19 -13.40 -6.15
N ALA A 192 -0.66 -14.63 -5.98
CA ALA A 192 -0.36 -15.42 -4.78
C ALA A 192 1.14 -15.73 -4.65
N GLN A 193 1.83 -16.02 -5.75
CA GLN A 193 3.29 -16.18 -5.78
C GLN A 193 4.01 -14.87 -5.47
N ALA A 194 3.57 -13.74 -6.04
CA ALA A 194 4.14 -12.44 -5.74
C ALA A 194 3.96 -12.03 -4.27
N LEU A 195 2.81 -12.37 -3.67
CA LEU A 195 2.54 -12.18 -2.24
C LEU A 195 3.46 -13.04 -1.35
N ALA A 196 3.85 -14.23 -1.81
CA ALA A 196 4.76 -15.14 -1.11
C ALA A 196 6.24 -14.90 -1.49
N SER A 197 6.56 -13.82 -2.19
CA SER A 197 7.91 -13.49 -2.63
C SER A 197 8.87 -13.32 -1.45
N SER A 198 10.12 -13.77 -1.63
CA SER A 198 11.22 -13.47 -0.72
C SER A 198 11.67 -12.00 -0.77
N HIS A 199 11.31 -11.26 -1.84
CA HIS A 199 11.52 -9.82 -1.94
C HIS A 199 10.42 -9.08 -1.19
N GLU A 200 10.73 -8.56 -0.01
CA GLU A 200 9.76 -7.92 0.89
C GLU A 200 8.99 -6.78 0.22
N SER A 201 9.66 -5.94 -0.59
CA SER A 201 9.02 -4.82 -1.30
C SER A 201 7.95 -5.29 -2.30
N LEU A 202 8.16 -6.42 -2.99
CA LEU A 202 7.16 -7.00 -3.88
C LEU A 202 5.98 -7.59 -3.09
N ALA A 203 6.24 -8.32 -2.01
CA ALA A 203 5.21 -8.88 -1.15
C ALA A 203 4.34 -7.78 -0.50
N VAL A 204 4.96 -6.72 0.02
CA VAL A 204 4.29 -5.54 0.60
C VAL A 204 3.42 -4.83 -0.46
N ALA A 205 3.98 -4.56 -1.64
CA ALA A 205 3.24 -3.91 -2.73
C ALA A 205 2.05 -4.76 -3.19
N THR A 206 2.23 -6.09 -3.27
CA THR A 206 1.16 -7.04 -3.63
C THR A 206 0.05 -7.04 -2.58
N ALA A 207 0.40 -7.10 -1.30
CA ALA A 207 -0.57 -7.04 -0.21
C ALA A 207 -1.36 -5.73 -0.22
N GLY A 208 -0.69 -4.59 -0.38
CA GLY A 208 -1.33 -3.27 -0.46
C GLY A 208 -2.25 -3.14 -1.68
N ALA A 209 -1.82 -3.60 -2.84
CA ALA A 209 -2.63 -3.55 -4.06
C ALA A 209 -3.88 -4.46 -3.95
N LEU A 210 -3.74 -5.66 -3.40
CA LEU A 210 -4.85 -6.57 -3.14
C LEU A 210 -5.82 -5.95 -2.12
N ALA A 211 -5.32 -5.41 -1.02
CA ALA A 211 -6.14 -4.77 0.01
C ALA A 211 -6.97 -3.59 -0.54
N ALA A 212 -6.38 -2.80 -1.44
CA ALA A 212 -7.04 -1.65 -2.07
C ALA A 212 -8.25 -2.03 -2.96
N THR A 213 -8.39 -3.31 -3.36
CA THR A 213 -9.57 -3.77 -4.12
C THR A 213 -10.85 -3.77 -3.30
N GLY A 214 -10.75 -3.97 -2.00
CA GLY A 214 -11.90 -4.11 -1.12
C GLY A 214 -12.73 -5.37 -1.31
N ASP A 215 -12.28 -6.31 -2.11
CA ASP A 215 -12.96 -7.57 -2.41
C ASP A 215 -12.92 -8.49 -1.18
N ALA A 216 -14.08 -8.94 -0.71
CA ALA A 216 -14.18 -9.78 0.47
C ALA A 216 -13.34 -11.08 0.38
N SER A 217 -13.18 -11.65 -0.83
CA SER A 217 -12.38 -12.86 -1.05
C SER A 217 -10.88 -12.64 -0.78
N VAL A 218 -10.40 -11.42 -0.94
CA VAL A 218 -8.99 -11.05 -0.73
C VAL A 218 -8.58 -11.20 0.73
N GLY A 219 -9.49 -10.94 1.67
CA GLY A 219 -9.21 -11.08 3.10
C GLY A 219 -8.66 -12.45 3.47
N LYS A 220 -9.21 -13.52 2.89
CA LYS A 220 -8.73 -14.89 3.11
C LYS A 220 -7.32 -15.11 2.55
N VAL A 221 -7.01 -14.51 1.40
CA VAL A 221 -5.68 -14.60 0.76
C VAL A 221 -4.64 -13.90 1.64
N LEU A 222 -4.93 -12.67 2.09
CA LEU A 222 -4.05 -11.90 2.97
C LEU A 222 -3.85 -12.61 4.33
N TYR A 223 -4.94 -13.12 4.91
CA TYR A 223 -4.85 -13.90 6.17
C TYR A 223 -4.02 -15.16 6.00
N GLY A 224 -4.14 -15.87 4.87
CA GLY A 224 -3.33 -17.07 4.58
C GLY A 224 -1.81 -16.80 4.55
N ALA A 225 -1.41 -15.59 4.16
CA ALA A 225 -0.01 -15.17 4.18
C ALA A 225 0.47 -14.69 5.57
N PHE A 226 -0.46 -14.23 6.43
CA PHE A 226 -0.15 -13.56 7.69
C PHE A 226 0.64 -14.43 8.70
N PRO A 227 0.31 -15.71 8.97
CA PRO A 227 1.02 -16.52 9.97
C PRO A 227 2.51 -16.73 9.67
N LYS A 228 2.88 -16.69 8.39
CA LYS A 228 4.26 -16.93 7.90
C LYS A 228 5.02 -15.63 7.63
N SER A 229 4.39 -14.49 7.81
CA SER A 229 4.98 -13.18 7.52
C SER A 229 5.81 -12.64 8.68
N ALA A 230 6.76 -11.74 8.37
CA ALA A 230 7.61 -11.06 9.33
C ALA A 230 7.83 -9.59 8.89
N GLY A 231 8.48 -8.79 9.72
CA GLY A 231 8.92 -7.43 9.39
C GLY A 231 7.78 -6.51 8.93
N SER A 232 8.09 -5.64 7.97
CA SER A 232 7.14 -4.67 7.41
C SER A 232 6.02 -5.34 6.62
N PHE A 233 6.27 -6.49 6.02
CA PHE A 233 5.25 -7.28 5.33
C PHE A 233 4.15 -7.74 6.30
N ARG A 234 4.54 -8.24 7.48
CA ARG A 234 3.56 -8.62 8.51
C ARG A 234 2.71 -7.44 8.98
N SER A 235 3.34 -6.28 9.21
CA SER A 235 2.64 -5.06 9.60
C SER A 235 1.66 -4.59 8.53
N THR A 236 2.05 -4.68 7.25
CA THR A 236 1.19 -4.34 6.12
C THR A 236 -0.02 -5.27 6.02
N LEU A 237 0.20 -6.58 6.14
CA LEU A 237 -0.89 -7.57 6.14
C LEU A 237 -1.86 -7.32 7.29
N PHE A 238 -1.34 -7.08 8.49
CA PHE A 238 -2.18 -6.81 9.66
C PHE A 238 -3.01 -5.55 9.49
N SER A 239 -2.39 -4.44 9.07
CA SER A 239 -3.08 -3.17 8.81
C SER A 239 -4.18 -3.33 7.75
N ALA A 240 -3.93 -4.12 6.70
CA ALA A 240 -4.93 -4.42 5.70
C ALA A 240 -6.10 -5.23 6.30
N LEU A 241 -5.80 -6.29 7.07
CA LEU A 241 -6.80 -7.16 7.68
C LEU A 241 -7.69 -6.42 8.67
N VAL A 242 -7.13 -5.54 9.52
CA VAL A 242 -7.93 -4.76 10.48
C VAL A 242 -8.56 -3.51 9.86
N GLY A 243 -8.25 -3.16 8.64
CA GLY A 243 -8.88 -2.05 7.94
C GLY A 243 -10.32 -2.30 7.50
N ARG A 244 -10.82 -3.55 7.61
CA ARG A 244 -12.19 -3.95 7.23
C ARG A 244 -12.75 -4.94 8.25
N SER A 245 -14.01 -4.72 8.64
CA SER A 245 -14.68 -5.54 9.66
C SER A 245 -14.73 -7.03 9.28
N GLU A 246 -15.03 -7.34 8.01
CA GLU A 246 -15.09 -8.73 7.53
C GLU A 246 -13.73 -9.42 7.60
N TRP A 247 -12.64 -8.69 7.32
CA TRP A 247 -11.29 -9.25 7.36
C TRP A 247 -10.75 -9.33 8.79
N ALA A 248 -11.05 -8.33 9.63
CA ALA A 248 -10.73 -8.35 11.07
C ALA A 248 -11.38 -9.55 11.76
N SER A 249 -12.59 -9.94 11.33
CA SER A 249 -13.27 -11.15 11.82
C SER A 249 -12.45 -12.40 11.58
N LEU A 250 -11.72 -12.53 10.47
CA LEU A 250 -10.85 -13.69 10.21
C LEU A 250 -9.73 -13.82 11.25
N VAL A 251 -9.17 -12.68 11.68
CA VAL A 251 -8.14 -12.66 12.74
C VAL A 251 -8.75 -13.05 14.07
N LEU A 252 -9.96 -12.57 14.39
CA LEU A 252 -10.65 -12.93 15.63
C LEU A 252 -11.08 -14.39 15.64
N ASP A 253 -11.60 -14.92 14.52
CA ASP A 253 -11.91 -16.35 14.35
C ASP A 253 -10.69 -17.23 14.66
N ALA A 254 -9.52 -16.81 14.17
CA ALA A 254 -8.28 -17.54 14.39
C ALA A 254 -7.80 -17.49 15.86
N LEU A 255 -7.98 -16.35 16.52
CA LEU A 255 -7.70 -16.22 17.95
C LEU A 255 -8.64 -17.09 18.80
N GLU A 256 -9.94 -17.10 18.48
CA GLU A 256 -10.95 -17.95 19.14
C GLU A 256 -10.67 -19.44 18.94
N ALA A 257 -10.29 -19.82 17.70
CA ALA A 257 -9.90 -21.18 17.35
C ALA A 257 -8.52 -21.59 17.89
N LYS A 258 -7.78 -20.67 18.54
CA LYS A 258 -6.41 -20.87 19.03
C LYS A 258 -5.41 -21.27 17.94
N SER A 259 -5.72 -21.02 16.66
CA SER A 259 -4.81 -21.19 15.53
C SER A 259 -3.85 -20.00 15.36
N LEU A 260 -4.17 -18.89 16.01
CA LEU A 260 -3.33 -17.71 16.18
C LEU A 260 -3.33 -17.32 17.65
N SER A 261 -2.17 -17.02 18.23
CA SER A 261 -2.07 -16.54 19.60
C SER A 261 -1.96 -15.01 19.68
N ALA A 262 -2.41 -14.42 20.79
CA ALA A 262 -2.22 -12.98 21.04
C ALA A 262 -0.75 -12.59 21.06
N MET A 263 0.14 -13.46 21.53
CA MET A 263 1.59 -13.26 21.52
C MET A 263 2.14 -13.15 20.09
N GLN A 264 1.60 -13.93 19.15
CA GLN A 264 2.00 -13.85 17.73
C GLN A 264 1.52 -12.55 17.06
N LEU A 265 0.47 -11.92 17.57
CA LEU A 265 0.04 -10.60 17.10
C LEU A 265 0.97 -9.49 17.57
N GLY A 266 1.34 -9.53 18.84
CA GLY A 266 2.04 -8.44 19.52
C GLY A 266 1.07 -7.39 20.10
N PRO A 267 1.54 -6.59 21.07
CA PRO A 267 0.69 -5.71 21.88
C PRO A 267 0.05 -4.57 21.07
N MET A 268 0.75 -4.02 20.07
CA MET A 268 0.21 -2.98 19.19
C MET A 268 -0.99 -3.48 18.39
N GLN A 269 -0.87 -4.67 17.83
CA GLN A 269 -1.90 -5.31 17.03
C GLN A 269 -3.12 -5.69 17.87
N VAL A 270 -2.90 -6.19 19.07
CA VAL A 270 -3.95 -6.46 20.06
C VAL A 270 -4.70 -5.17 20.41
N SER A 271 -3.98 -4.09 20.70
CA SER A 271 -4.58 -2.78 20.98
C SER A 271 -5.38 -2.24 19.79
N GLN A 272 -4.89 -2.44 18.58
CA GLN A 272 -5.57 -1.98 17.36
C GLN A 272 -6.90 -2.73 17.13
N LEU A 273 -6.93 -4.04 17.36
CA LEU A 273 -8.18 -4.81 17.33
C LEU A 273 -9.17 -4.36 18.40
N ALA A 274 -8.70 -4.14 19.64
CA ALA A 274 -9.56 -3.70 20.75
C ALA A 274 -10.14 -2.28 20.55
N ARG A 275 -9.46 -1.46 19.72
CA ARG A 275 -9.90 -0.09 19.37
C ARG A 275 -10.43 0.02 17.94
N HIS A 276 -10.84 -1.10 17.35
CA HIS A 276 -11.36 -1.10 15.98
C HIS A 276 -12.54 -0.10 15.85
N PRO A 277 -12.63 0.69 14.76
CA PRO A 277 -13.69 1.68 14.57
C PRO A 277 -15.09 1.04 14.50
N ASP A 278 -15.19 -0.20 14.04
CA ASP A 278 -16.42 -0.99 14.14
C ASP A 278 -16.57 -1.50 15.57
N GLY A 279 -17.60 -0.99 16.27
CA GLY A 279 -17.86 -1.34 17.66
C GLY A 279 -18.18 -2.82 17.90
N ALA A 280 -18.70 -3.53 16.90
CA ALA A 280 -18.95 -4.98 16.99
C ALA A 280 -17.64 -5.76 17.00
N ILE A 281 -16.69 -5.38 16.13
CA ILE A 281 -15.34 -5.95 16.10
C ILE A 281 -14.60 -5.62 17.41
N ALA A 282 -14.61 -4.35 17.84
CA ALA A 282 -13.95 -3.94 19.09
C ALA A 282 -14.49 -4.72 20.31
N LYS A 283 -15.81 -4.85 20.41
CA LYS A 283 -16.45 -5.62 21.51
C LYS A 283 -16.08 -7.10 21.47
N ARG A 284 -16.10 -7.71 20.27
CA ARG A 284 -15.69 -9.09 20.07
C ARG A 284 -14.20 -9.28 20.39
N ALA A 285 -13.34 -8.37 19.93
CA ALA A 285 -11.91 -8.38 20.24
C ALA A 285 -11.66 -8.34 21.75
N ALA A 286 -12.31 -7.42 22.48
CA ALA A 286 -12.18 -7.32 23.92
C ALA A 286 -12.60 -8.61 24.63
N ALA A 287 -13.69 -9.26 24.21
CA ALA A 287 -14.16 -10.51 24.76
C ALA A 287 -13.21 -11.69 24.50
N VAL A 288 -12.63 -11.75 23.29
CA VAL A 288 -11.64 -12.78 22.91
C VAL A 288 -10.35 -12.59 23.71
N LEU A 289 -9.84 -11.37 23.77
CA LEU A 289 -8.61 -11.05 24.49
C LEU A 289 -8.75 -11.29 25.99
N LEU A 290 -9.89 -10.93 26.57
CA LEU A 290 -10.18 -11.24 27.99
C LEU A 290 -10.16 -12.76 28.27
N LYS A 291 -10.71 -13.58 27.38
CA LYS A 291 -10.65 -15.04 27.51
C LYS A 291 -9.23 -15.59 27.35
N LEU A 292 -8.42 -14.97 26.51
CA LEU A 292 -7.02 -15.36 26.31
C LEU A 292 -6.16 -14.94 27.51
N ASP A 293 -6.44 -13.77 28.12
CA ASP A 293 -5.77 -13.29 29.34
C ASP A 293 -6.22 -14.08 30.58
N ALA A 294 -7.48 -14.51 30.65
CA ALA A 294 -7.97 -15.38 31.74
C ALA A 294 -7.30 -16.77 31.75
N GLY A 295 -6.57 -17.10 30.67
CA GLY A 295 -5.70 -18.28 30.60
C GLY A 295 -4.33 -18.09 31.25
N SER A 296 -4.10 -17.01 32.00
CA SER A 296 -2.89 -16.84 32.77
C SER A 296 -3.07 -17.51 34.14
N SER A 297 -2.59 -18.69 34.34
CA SER A 297 -1.87 -18.89 35.57
C SER A 297 -1.28 -20.28 35.73
N PRO A 298 -1.96 -21.41 35.64
CA PRO A 298 -1.25 -22.68 35.89
C PRO A 298 -0.23 -22.96 34.76
N ALA A 299 -0.58 -22.66 33.51
CA ALA A 299 0.32 -22.93 32.37
C ALA A 299 1.54 -21.98 32.32
N LYS A 300 1.37 -20.69 32.69
CA LYS A 300 2.48 -19.75 32.77
C LYS A 300 3.36 -20.02 33.98
N ASP A 301 2.78 -20.32 35.14
CA ASP A 301 3.52 -20.68 36.34
C ASP A 301 4.30 -21.99 36.11
N ASP A 302 3.73 -22.95 35.39
CA ASP A 302 4.37 -24.20 35.02
C ASP A 302 5.53 -23.96 34.03
N LEU A 303 5.34 -23.06 33.06
CA LEU A 303 6.38 -22.65 32.11
C LEU A 303 7.52 -21.91 32.80
N VAL A 304 7.22 -20.97 33.69
CA VAL A 304 8.23 -20.29 34.53
C VAL A 304 9.02 -21.30 35.35
N SER A 305 8.31 -22.26 35.98
CA SER A 305 8.95 -23.30 36.79
C SER A 305 9.88 -24.18 35.96
N LYS A 306 9.47 -24.57 34.76
CA LYS A 306 10.26 -25.39 33.83
C LYS A 306 11.51 -24.66 33.30
N LEU A 307 11.38 -23.36 33.03
CA LEU A 307 12.48 -22.57 32.45
C LEU A 307 13.43 -21.99 33.48
N ARG A 308 13.07 -22.03 34.77
CA ARG A 308 13.84 -21.38 35.84
C ARG A 308 15.31 -21.83 35.89
N SER A 309 15.54 -23.14 35.80
CA SER A 309 16.92 -23.69 35.78
C SER A 309 17.69 -23.40 34.50
N GLU A 310 16.99 -23.10 33.40
CA GLU A 310 17.62 -22.78 32.13
C GLU A 310 18.10 -21.32 32.09
N VAL A 311 17.32 -20.38 32.64
CA VAL A 311 17.70 -18.95 32.63
C VAL A 311 18.82 -18.60 33.61
N GLU A 312 19.16 -19.49 34.54
CA GLU A 312 20.30 -19.34 35.44
C GLU A 312 21.64 -19.75 34.79
N LYS A 313 21.59 -20.42 33.63
CA LYS A 313 22.78 -20.77 32.85
C LYS A 313 23.36 -19.54 32.12
N PRO A 314 24.69 -19.47 31.93
CA PRO A 314 25.28 -18.41 31.13
C PRO A 314 24.69 -18.37 29.71
N GLY A 315 24.21 -17.22 29.31
CA GLY A 315 23.63 -16.99 27.98
C GLY A 315 24.66 -16.36 27.01
N ASP A 316 24.32 -16.41 25.72
CA ASP A 316 25.06 -15.71 24.67
C ASP A 316 24.53 -14.26 24.55
N ILE A 317 25.37 -13.31 24.96
CA ILE A 317 25.03 -11.89 25.00
C ILE A 317 24.70 -11.34 23.59
N THR A 318 25.44 -11.80 22.58
CA THR A 318 25.25 -11.33 21.20
C THR A 318 23.90 -11.79 20.66
N LYS A 319 23.57 -13.07 20.82
CA LYS A 319 22.25 -13.61 20.44
C LYS A 319 21.13 -13.00 21.26
N GLY A 320 21.37 -12.72 22.55
CA GLY A 320 20.40 -12.04 23.41
C GLY A 320 20.07 -10.63 22.91
N LYS A 321 21.10 -9.88 22.48
CA LYS A 321 20.91 -8.57 21.87
C LYS A 321 20.11 -8.66 20.57
N ASP A 322 20.42 -9.61 19.70
CA ASP A 322 19.70 -9.81 18.44
C ASP A 322 18.22 -10.17 18.70
N LEU A 323 17.96 -11.01 19.69
CA LEU A 323 16.59 -11.35 20.10
C LEU A 323 15.86 -10.15 20.69
N PHE A 324 16.51 -9.29 21.48
CA PHE A 324 15.91 -8.05 21.99
C PHE A 324 15.53 -7.13 20.84
N VAL A 325 16.44 -6.94 19.87
CA VAL A 325 16.17 -6.15 18.66
C VAL A 325 15.02 -6.73 17.85
N ALA A 326 14.94 -8.04 17.70
CA ALA A 326 13.91 -8.70 16.92
C ALA A 326 12.51 -8.68 17.60
N ALA A 327 12.45 -8.81 18.93
CA ALA A 327 11.20 -9.09 19.64
C ALA A 327 10.73 -7.97 20.59
N CYS A 328 11.65 -7.17 21.15
CA CYS A 328 11.37 -6.30 22.29
C CYS A 328 11.53 -4.80 22.00
N GLN A 329 12.49 -4.42 21.13
CA GLN A 329 12.84 -3.00 20.88
C GLN A 329 11.69 -2.15 20.33
N THR A 330 10.69 -2.76 19.73
CA THR A 330 9.52 -2.02 19.21
C THR A 330 8.79 -1.26 20.31
N CYS A 331 8.77 -1.82 21.52
CA CYS A 331 8.07 -1.27 22.66
C CYS A 331 8.99 -0.83 23.81
N HIS A 332 10.13 -1.49 23.97
CA HIS A 332 11.03 -1.28 25.09
C HIS A 332 12.36 -0.69 24.65
N LYS A 333 12.97 0.10 25.55
CA LYS A 333 14.29 0.72 25.36
C LYS A 333 15.30 0.19 26.35
N ILE A 334 16.51 -0.08 25.87
CA ILE A 334 17.72 -0.33 26.69
C ILE A 334 18.82 0.56 26.12
N GLY A 335 19.33 1.49 26.92
CA GLY A 335 20.32 2.46 26.47
C GLY A 335 19.80 3.29 25.30
N ASN A 336 20.50 3.21 24.15
CA ASN A 336 20.11 3.92 22.93
C ASN A 336 19.36 3.02 21.91
N VAL A 337 18.98 1.80 22.29
CA VAL A 337 18.32 0.85 21.41
C VAL A 337 16.86 0.68 21.83
N GLY A 338 15.94 0.82 20.86
CA GLY A 338 14.51 0.65 21.06
C GLY A 338 13.74 1.93 21.34
N ASN A 339 12.46 1.78 21.72
CA ASN A 339 11.51 2.87 21.91
C ASN A 339 10.93 2.89 23.32
N ASP A 340 10.57 4.06 23.81
CA ASP A 340 9.95 4.29 25.14
C ASP A 340 8.41 4.16 25.09
N PHE A 341 7.89 3.16 24.40
CA PHE A 341 6.45 2.90 24.37
C PHE A 341 5.99 2.03 25.55
N GLY A 342 6.78 1.03 25.89
CA GLY A 342 6.64 0.22 27.10
C GLY A 342 7.66 0.67 28.17
N PRO A 343 7.67 0.01 29.34
CA PRO A 343 8.64 0.29 30.39
C PRO A 343 10.08 0.30 29.88
N ASN A 344 10.84 1.31 30.27
CA ASN A 344 12.26 1.39 29.97
C ASN A 344 12.99 0.29 30.74
N LEU A 345 13.75 -0.54 30.04
CA LEU A 345 14.47 -1.66 30.61
C LEU A 345 15.92 -1.33 31.02
N GLN A 346 16.26 -0.03 31.09
CA GLN A 346 17.54 0.42 31.60
C GLN A 346 17.69 -0.04 33.05
N GLY A 347 18.74 -0.81 33.33
CA GLY A 347 18.98 -1.33 34.67
C GLY A 347 18.27 -2.65 35.04
N ILE A 348 17.42 -3.19 34.14
CA ILE A 348 16.73 -4.49 34.38
C ILE A 348 17.70 -5.64 34.70
N GLY A 349 18.95 -5.55 34.22
CA GLY A 349 20.00 -6.53 34.50
C GLY A 349 20.43 -6.63 35.96
N SER A 350 19.98 -5.71 36.84
CA SER A 350 20.15 -5.84 38.29
C SER A 350 19.16 -6.81 38.95
N GLN A 351 18.09 -7.18 38.24
CA GLN A 351 17.12 -8.17 38.73
C GLN A 351 17.62 -9.59 38.50
N PRO A 352 17.27 -10.53 39.40
CA PRO A 352 17.58 -11.94 39.18
C PRO A 352 16.97 -12.48 37.88
N PRO A 353 17.67 -13.34 37.13
CA PRO A 353 17.15 -13.91 35.87
C PRO A 353 15.78 -14.59 36.02
N ALA A 354 15.52 -15.20 37.17
CA ALA A 354 14.23 -15.84 37.48
C ALA A 354 13.07 -14.84 37.59
N GLU A 355 13.32 -13.60 38.01
CA GLU A 355 12.30 -12.53 38.05
C GLU A 355 12.08 -11.96 36.65
N MET A 356 13.16 -11.71 35.89
CA MET A 356 13.05 -11.31 34.49
C MET A 356 12.26 -12.33 33.67
N LEU A 357 12.43 -13.61 33.92
CA LEU A 357 11.64 -14.69 33.27
C LEU A 357 10.15 -14.50 33.52
N VAL A 358 9.74 -14.15 34.74
CA VAL A 358 8.32 -13.88 35.06
C VAL A 358 7.79 -12.72 34.24
N HIS A 359 8.52 -11.60 34.13
CA HIS A 359 8.12 -10.44 33.32
C HIS A 359 8.02 -10.76 31.83
N ILE A 360 8.85 -11.68 31.33
CA ILE A 360 8.81 -12.09 29.90
C ILE A 360 7.63 -13.07 29.66
N VAL A 361 7.40 -14.03 30.54
CA VAL A 361 6.38 -15.08 30.35
C VAL A 361 4.97 -14.56 30.72
N ASP A 362 4.90 -13.69 31.72
CA ASP A 362 3.63 -13.12 32.22
C ASP A 362 3.76 -11.59 32.46
N PRO A 363 3.87 -10.81 31.38
CA PRO A 363 4.11 -9.36 31.48
C PRO A 363 3.00 -8.58 32.18
N ASN A 364 1.81 -9.16 32.32
CA ASN A 364 0.67 -8.52 32.99
C ASN A 364 0.60 -8.86 34.48
N ARG A 365 1.47 -9.71 35.00
CA ARG A 365 1.45 -10.16 36.41
C ARG A 365 1.82 -9.03 37.37
N MET A 366 2.77 -8.19 36.97
CA MET A 366 3.24 -7.03 37.75
C MET A 366 3.46 -5.86 36.82
N VAL A 367 2.44 -5.01 36.66
CA VAL A 367 2.50 -3.80 35.85
C VAL A 367 2.39 -2.61 36.81
N ASP A 368 3.40 -1.73 36.78
CA ASP A 368 3.38 -0.49 37.56
C ASP A 368 2.21 0.39 37.12
N ASP A 369 1.63 1.15 38.07
CA ASP A 369 0.42 1.95 37.85
C ASP A 369 0.58 2.97 36.72
N GLU A 370 1.78 3.52 36.53
CA GLU A 370 2.11 4.46 35.45
C GLU A 370 2.09 3.82 34.03
N HIS A 371 2.17 2.49 33.93
CA HIS A 371 2.11 1.74 32.68
C HIS A 371 0.78 1.00 32.47
N ARG A 372 -0.20 1.20 33.37
CA ARG A 372 -1.54 0.62 33.22
C ARG A 372 -2.37 1.42 32.22
N THR A 373 -3.07 0.70 31.34
CA THR A 373 -4.02 1.30 30.40
C THR A 373 -5.36 1.52 31.09
N TRP A 374 -5.85 2.76 31.10
CA TRP A 374 -7.15 3.13 31.65
C TRP A 374 -8.16 3.37 30.53
N ASN A 375 -9.32 2.72 30.60
CA ASN A 375 -10.45 3.01 29.71
C ASN A 375 -11.32 4.09 30.37
N ILE A 376 -11.26 5.32 29.84
CA ILE A 376 -12.13 6.41 30.26
C ILE A 376 -13.39 6.38 29.39
N LYS A 377 -14.55 6.10 29.99
CA LYS A 377 -15.85 6.33 29.35
C LYS A 377 -16.19 7.81 29.53
N MET A 378 -16.27 8.55 28.43
CA MET A 378 -16.85 9.89 28.41
C MET A 378 -18.33 9.82 28.11
#